data_e8ec89bd2fe5501bbb879b2af3147941
#
_entry.id   e8ec89bd2fe5501bbb879b2af3147941
#
_cell.length_a   1.000
_cell.length_b   1.000
_cell.length_c   1.000
_cell.angle_alpha   90.00
_cell.angle_beta   90.00
_cell.angle_gamma   90.00
#
_symmetry.space_group_name_H-M   'P 1'
#
loop_
_entity.id
_entity.type
_entity.pdbx_description
1 polymer ?
#
loop_
_entity_poly.entity_id
_entity_poly.type
_entity_poly.pdbx_seq_one_letter_code
_entity_poly.pdbx_strand_id
1 'polypeptide(L)'
;MIGAEELARWCEDPRGPRPVVLDARTAEEYAVSHLRDAVRIDPYQPSLQPLQGFPQDTAIVVYCAVGYRSARVAHFLGRQGYGNVYNLDGSLFRWANQGRPIFRDGQPAALVHPYDRLWGLLLASDYRARVPEVERRSAAP
;
A
#
# COMPACT_ATOMS: atom_id res chain seq x y z
N MET A 1 -7.84 2.22 11.90
CA MET A 1 -6.99 1.20 11.22
C MET A 1 -7.80 -0.02 10.85
N ILE A 2 -7.37 -0.73 9.81
CA ILE A 2 -7.98 -1.98 9.38
C ILE A 2 -6.88 -3.04 9.30
N GLY A 3 -7.18 -4.28 9.74
CA GLY A 3 -6.22 -5.38 9.65
C GLY A 3 -6.22 -6.03 8.27
N ALA A 4 -5.14 -6.77 7.96
CA ALA A 4 -4.99 -7.46 6.68
C ALA A 4 -6.10 -8.48 6.44
N GLU A 5 -6.45 -9.28 7.45
CA GLU A 5 -7.52 -10.27 7.34
C GLU A 5 -8.88 -9.61 7.04
N GLU A 6 -9.15 -8.51 7.72
CA GLU A 6 -10.40 -7.78 7.54
C GLU A 6 -10.50 -7.17 6.14
N LEU A 7 -9.40 -6.58 5.64
CA LEU A 7 -9.35 -6.07 4.27
C LEU A 7 -9.54 -7.19 3.25
N ALA A 8 -8.88 -8.33 3.46
CA ALA A 8 -9.01 -9.47 2.55
C ALA A 8 -10.47 -9.93 2.45
N ARG A 9 -11.16 -10.06 3.59
CA ARG A 9 -12.59 -10.43 3.60
C ARG A 9 -13.44 -9.39 2.90
N TRP A 10 -13.15 -8.13 3.11
CA TRP A 10 -13.90 -7.02 2.50
C TRP A 10 -13.79 -7.06 0.97
N CYS A 11 -12.59 -7.24 0.47
CA CYS A 11 -12.35 -7.30 -0.98
C CYS A 11 -12.96 -8.54 -1.64
N GLU A 12 -13.13 -9.62 -0.89
CA GLU A 12 -13.70 -10.87 -1.40
C GLU A 12 -15.24 -10.93 -1.31
N ASP A 13 -15.87 -10.01 -0.59
CA ASP A 13 -17.33 -10.01 -0.42
C ASP A 13 -18.00 -9.59 -1.73
N PRO A 14 -18.76 -10.49 -2.41
CA PRO A 14 -19.43 -10.14 -3.66
C PRO A 14 -20.69 -9.30 -3.47
N ARG A 15 -21.15 -9.11 -2.22
CA ARG A 15 -22.42 -8.46 -1.91
C ARG A 15 -22.27 -6.96 -1.65
N GLY A 16 -21.08 -6.48 -1.37
CA GLY A 16 -20.85 -5.09 -1.04
C GLY A 16 -19.92 -4.39 -2.04
N PRO A 17 -19.91 -3.05 -2.05
CA PRO A 17 -18.92 -2.32 -2.83
C PRO A 17 -17.54 -2.57 -2.28
N ARG A 18 -16.56 -2.76 -3.16
CA ARG A 18 -15.18 -2.90 -2.74
C ARG A 18 -14.65 -1.54 -2.30
N PRO A 19 -13.76 -1.49 -1.31
CA PRO A 19 -13.10 -0.23 -0.97
C PRO A 19 -12.18 0.19 -2.11
N VAL A 20 -11.98 1.50 -2.25
CA VAL A 20 -10.88 2.02 -3.07
C VAL A 20 -9.59 1.78 -2.30
N VAL A 21 -8.62 1.13 -2.91
CA VAL A 21 -7.33 0.83 -2.28
C VAL A 21 -6.27 1.74 -2.87
N LEU A 22 -5.64 2.56 -2.02
CA LEU A 22 -4.62 3.51 -2.42
C LEU A 22 -3.24 3.08 -1.90
N ASP A 23 -2.29 3.03 -2.81
CA ASP A 23 -0.89 2.70 -2.53
C ASP A 23 -0.10 4.01 -2.37
N ALA A 24 0.27 4.33 -1.14
CA ALA A 24 0.97 5.57 -0.80
C ALA A 24 2.49 5.36 -0.78
N ARG A 25 3.03 4.81 -1.87
CA ARG A 25 4.46 4.57 -2.04
C ARG A 25 4.96 5.24 -3.32
N THR A 26 6.27 5.14 -3.55
CA THR A 26 6.85 5.66 -4.79
C THR A 26 6.44 4.82 -6.00
N ALA A 27 6.61 5.39 -7.19
CA ALA A 27 6.31 4.68 -8.44
C ALA A 27 7.17 3.41 -8.57
N GLU A 28 8.43 3.46 -8.12
CA GLU A 28 9.36 2.32 -8.17
C GLU A 28 8.89 1.18 -7.26
N GLU A 29 8.43 1.51 -6.06
CA GLU A 29 7.89 0.50 -5.15
C GLU A 29 6.63 -0.16 -5.72
N TYR A 30 5.71 0.65 -6.21
CA TYR A 30 4.47 0.18 -6.84
C TYR A 30 4.74 -0.71 -8.05
N ALA A 31 5.75 -0.37 -8.84
CA ALA A 31 6.10 -1.13 -10.05
C ALA A 31 6.62 -2.53 -9.74
N VAL A 32 7.23 -2.75 -8.57
CA VAL A 32 7.67 -4.10 -8.17
C VAL A 32 6.47 -4.98 -7.83
N SER A 33 5.58 -4.50 -6.97
CA SER A 33 4.33 -5.17 -6.65
C SER A 33 3.42 -4.27 -5.81
N HIS A 34 2.14 -4.58 -5.81
CA HIS A 34 1.12 -3.83 -5.07
C HIS A 34 -0.07 -4.75 -4.76
N LEU A 35 -1.03 -4.28 -3.98
CA LEU A 35 -2.27 -5.01 -3.76
C LEU A 35 -3.13 -4.98 -5.03
N ARG A 36 -4.04 -5.96 -5.15
CA ARG A 36 -4.94 -6.07 -6.31
C ARG A 36 -5.73 -4.78 -6.49
N ASP A 37 -5.74 -4.27 -7.72
CA ASP A 37 -6.48 -3.07 -8.12
C ASP A 37 -6.12 -1.81 -7.36
N ALA A 38 -5.00 -1.79 -6.64
CA ALA A 38 -4.53 -0.61 -5.95
C ALA A 38 -4.12 0.48 -6.93
N VAL A 39 -4.47 1.72 -6.62
CA VAL A 39 -4.07 2.90 -7.39
C VAL A 39 -3.07 3.69 -6.56
N ARG A 40 -1.97 4.10 -7.18
CA ARG A 40 -0.94 4.84 -6.47
C ARG A 40 -1.38 6.29 -6.19
N ILE A 41 -1.09 6.75 -4.99
CA ILE A 41 -1.18 8.16 -4.60
C ILE A 41 0.20 8.60 -4.10
N ASP A 42 0.66 9.78 -4.53
CA ASP A 42 1.97 10.29 -4.09
C ASP A 42 1.92 10.59 -2.59
N PRO A 43 2.78 9.98 -1.77
CA PRO A 43 2.73 10.19 -0.33
C PRO A 43 3.25 11.55 0.11
N TYR A 44 4.02 12.25 -0.73
CA TYR A 44 4.64 13.53 -0.40
C TYR A 44 3.85 14.72 -0.95
N GLN A 45 3.20 14.53 -2.09
CA GLN A 45 2.34 15.55 -2.71
C GLN A 45 1.04 14.87 -3.17
N PRO A 46 0.18 14.46 -2.21
CA PRO A 46 -1.02 13.70 -2.55
C PRO A 46 -2.01 14.55 -3.36
N SER A 47 -2.60 13.91 -4.35
CA SER A 47 -3.62 14.50 -5.23
C SER A 47 -4.92 13.71 -5.07
N LEU A 48 -6.06 14.40 -5.21
CA LEU A 48 -7.37 13.76 -5.17
C LEU A 48 -7.76 13.11 -6.50
N GLN A 49 -6.89 13.15 -7.51
CA GLN A 49 -7.17 12.60 -8.83
C GLN A 49 -7.62 11.14 -8.79
N PRO A 50 -7.00 10.24 -8.01
CA PRO A 50 -7.46 8.85 -7.93
C PRO A 50 -8.86 8.68 -7.38
N LEU A 51 -9.39 9.70 -6.69
CA LEU A 51 -10.72 9.67 -6.09
C LEU A 51 -11.75 10.45 -6.89
N GLN A 52 -11.36 10.97 -8.05
CA GLN A 52 -12.26 11.74 -8.91
C GLN A 52 -13.45 10.89 -9.32
N GLY A 53 -14.65 11.40 -9.09
CA GLY A 53 -15.89 10.68 -9.37
C GLY A 53 -16.42 9.82 -8.24
N PHE A 54 -15.65 9.67 -7.15
CA PHE A 54 -16.12 8.93 -5.97
C PHE A 54 -16.71 9.88 -4.92
N PRO A 55 -17.86 9.53 -4.31
CA PRO A 55 -18.45 10.33 -3.23
C PRO A 55 -17.55 10.36 -2.00
N GLN A 56 -17.76 11.36 -1.14
CA GLN A 56 -16.94 11.53 0.07
C GLN A 56 -17.17 10.46 1.15
N ASP A 57 -18.22 9.68 1.05
CA ASP A 57 -18.48 8.54 1.94
C ASP A 57 -17.91 7.22 1.41
N THR A 58 -17.24 7.25 0.27
CA THR A 58 -16.59 6.07 -0.29
C THR A 58 -15.59 5.50 0.70
N ALA A 59 -15.64 4.18 0.89
CA ALA A 59 -14.66 3.48 1.73
C ALA A 59 -13.31 3.46 1.03
N ILE A 60 -12.28 3.95 1.73
CA ILE A 60 -10.92 4.06 1.20
C ILE A 60 -9.97 3.40 2.16
N VAL A 61 -9.12 2.51 1.64
CA VAL A 61 -8.02 1.91 2.42
C VAL A 61 -6.71 2.40 1.83
N VAL A 62 -5.86 2.97 2.67
CA VAL A 62 -4.54 3.45 2.27
C VAL A 62 -3.48 2.58 2.90
N TYR A 63 -2.46 2.22 2.14
CA TYR A 63 -1.31 1.48 2.67
C TYR A 63 0.00 2.04 2.10
N CYS A 64 1.10 1.73 2.78
CA CYS A 64 2.46 1.94 2.26
C CYS A 64 3.29 0.70 2.58
N ALA A 65 4.59 0.84 2.85
CA ALA A 65 5.40 -0.33 3.24
C ALA A 65 5.05 -0.80 4.65
N VAL A 66 5.05 0.12 5.63
CA VAL A 66 4.86 -0.19 7.06
C VAL A 66 3.78 0.63 7.75
N GLY A 67 3.27 1.70 7.15
CA GLY A 67 2.13 2.46 7.65
C GLY A 67 2.34 3.95 7.91
N TYR A 68 3.55 4.48 7.86
CA TYR A 68 3.82 5.91 8.14
C TYR A 68 3.34 6.85 7.05
N ARG A 69 3.75 6.59 5.81
CA ARG A 69 3.35 7.43 4.68
C ARG A 69 1.85 7.36 4.45
N SER A 70 1.27 6.17 4.61
CA SER A 70 -0.17 5.98 4.44
C SER A 70 -0.97 6.67 5.54
N ALA A 71 -0.47 6.73 6.77
CA ALA A 71 -1.13 7.47 7.84
C ALA A 71 -1.23 8.97 7.51
N ARG A 72 -0.17 9.54 6.93
CA ARG A 72 -0.17 10.95 6.50
C ARG A 72 -1.16 11.20 5.37
N VAL A 73 -1.23 10.29 4.41
CA VAL A 73 -2.20 10.39 3.31
C VAL A 73 -3.62 10.24 3.83
N ALA A 74 -3.87 9.29 4.72
CA ALA A 74 -5.20 9.12 5.33
C ALA A 74 -5.65 10.39 6.06
N HIS A 75 -4.74 11.03 6.79
CA HIS A 75 -5.01 12.30 7.45
C HIS A 75 -5.36 13.40 6.44
N PHE A 76 -4.57 13.52 5.38
CA PHE A 76 -4.84 14.46 4.28
C PHE A 76 -6.24 14.25 3.70
N LEU A 77 -6.61 13.00 3.39
CA LEU A 77 -7.91 12.68 2.83
C LEU A 77 -9.05 13.05 3.78
N GLY A 78 -8.87 12.80 5.08
CA GLY A 78 -9.84 13.20 6.10
C GLY A 78 -10.08 14.71 6.10
N ARG A 79 -9.01 15.49 5.96
CA ARG A 79 -9.10 16.96 5.89
C ARG A 79 -9.76 17.44 4.59
N GLN A 80 -9.75 16.61 3.55
CA GLN A 80 -10.44 16.93 2.28
C GLN A 80 -11.91 16.49 2.28
N GLY A 81 -12.42 16.01 3.41
CA GLY A 81 -13.84 15.66 3.56
C GLY A 81 -14.18 14.19 3.39
N TYR A 82 -13.19 13.32 3.17
CA TYR A 82 -13.42 11.88 3.07
C TYR A 82 -13.52 11.30 4.48
N GLY A 83 -14.71 10.84 4.87
CA GLY A 83 -15.00 10.40 6.24
C GLY A 83 -14.85 8.92 6.49
N ASN A 84 -14.50 8.12 5.48
CA ASN A 84 -14.49 6.66 5.60
C ASN A 84 -13.13 6.10 5.13
N VAL A 85 -12.05 6.60 5.74
CA VAL A 85 -10.67 6.29 5.37
C VAL A 85 -10.00 5.44 6.44
N TYR A 86 -9.35 4.37 6.01
CA TYR A 86 -8.66 3.41 6.88
C TYR A 86 -7.20 3.27 6.47
N ASN A 87 -6.31 3.21 7.45
CA ASN A 87 -4.91 2.86 7.24
C ASN A 87 -4.73 1.36 7.47
N LEU A 88 -4.13 0.65 6.51
CA LEU A 88 -3.89 -0.80 6.64
C LEU A 88 -2.81 -1.06 7.69
N ASP A 89 -3.17 -1.73 8.76
CA ASP A 89 -2.28 -2.05 9.87
C ASP A 89 -1.13 -2.96 9.40
N GLY A 90 0.11 -2.51 9.66
CA GLY A 90 1.32 -3.20 9.18
C GLY A 90 1.56 -3.09 7.69
N SER A 91 0.61 -2.52 6.95
CA SER A 91 0.69 -2.21 5.52
C SER A 91 1.17 -3.39 4.66
N LEU A 92 1.89 -3.12 3.57
CA LEU A 92 2.24 -4.16 2.60
C LEU A 92 3.20 -5.21 3.16
N PHE A 93 4.13 -4.80 4.03
CA PHE A 93 5.11 -5.76 4.57
C PHE A 93 4.41 -6.84 5.41
N ARG A 94 3.49 -6.45 6.28
CA ARG A 94 2.72 -7.44 7.05
C ARG A 94 1.84 -8.30 6.15
N TRP A 95 1.18 -7.70 5.17
CA TRP A 95 0.37 -8.40 4.19
C TRP A 95 1.19 -9.49 3.49
N ALA A 96 2.35 -9.13 2.95
CA ALA A 96 3.23 -10.07 2.25
C ALA A 96 3.82 -11.13 3.18
N ASN A 97 4.24 -10.74 4.40
CA ASN A 97 4.78 -11.67 5.38
C ASN A 97 3.76 -12.76 5.76
N GLN A 98 2.47 -12.46 5.66
CA GLN A 98 1.40 -13.43 5.90
C GLN A 98 1.12 -14.31 4.67
N GLY A 99 1.87 -14.14 3.60
CA GLY A 99 1.67 -14.91 2.37
C GLY A 99 0.45 -14.49 1.56
N ARG A 100 -0.10 -13.30 1.82
CA ARG A 100 -1.26 -12.82 1.08
C ARG A 100 -0.88 -12.35 -0.32
N PRO A 101 -1.82 -12.40 -1.29
CA PRO A 101 -1.48 -12.16 -2.70
C PRO A 101 -1.08 -10.71 -2.99
N ILE A 102 -0.04 -10.56 -3.79
CA ILE A 102 0.45 -9.29 -4.34
C ILE A 102 0.53 -9.40 -5.85
N PHE A 103 0.51 -8.27 -6.55
CA PHE A 103 0.32 -8.25 -8.00
C PHE A 103 1.27 -7.26 -8.68
N ARG A 104 1.54 -7.54 -9.95
CA ARG A 104 2.26 -6.65 -10.86
C ARG A 104 1.62 -6.79 -12.24
N ASP A 105 1.20 -5.66 -12.82
CA ASP A 105 0.55 -5.63 -14.13
C ASP A 105 -0.62 -6.60 -14.24
N GLY A 106 -1.44 -6.70 -13.18
CA GLY A 106 -2.60 -7.59 -13.13
C GLY A 106 -2.29 -9.06 -12.92
N GLN A 107 -1.00 -9.44 -12.77
CA GLN A 107 -0.57 -10.83 -12.55
C GLN A 107 -0.03 -11.01 -11.15
N PRO A 108 -0.17 -12.23 -10.56
CA PRO A 108 0.44 -12.51 -9.27
C PRO A 108 1.94 -12.24 -9.27
N ALA A 109 2.42 -11.61 -8.21
CA ALA A 109 3.84 -11.30 -8.01
C ALA A 109 4.35 -12.00 -6.75
N ALA A 110 5.67 -12.15 -6.64
CA ALA A 110 6.30 -12.87 -5.52
C ALA A 110 7.14 -11.97 -4.62
N LEU A 111 7.58 -10.82 -5.11
CA LEU A 111 8.56 -9.99 -4.40
C LEU A 111 8.02 -8.59 -4.13
N VAL A 112 8.50 -7.98 -3.05
CA VAL A 112 8.14 -6.64 -2.60
C VAL A 112 9.39 -5.77 -2.57
N HIS A 113 9.27 -4.53 -3.03
CA HIS A 113 10.33 -3.53 -2.91
C HIS A 113 10.58 -3.26 -1.42
N PRO A 114 11.81 -3.41 -0.92
CA PRO A 114 12.09 -3.29 0.53
C PRO A 114 12.12 -1.86 1.04
N TYR A 115 11.92 -0.85 0.19
CA TYR A 115 12.00 0.59 0.45
C TYR A 115 13.45 1.02 0.70
N ASP A 116 14.04 0.58 1.80
CA ASP A 116 15.48 0.66 2.04
C ASP A 116 15.94 -0.60 2.79
N ARG A 117 17.23 -0.71 3.07
CA ARG A 117 17.78 -1.93 3.66
C ARG A 117 17.33 -2.12 5.11
N LEU A 118 17.22 -1.02 5.87
CA LEU A 118 16.79 -1.08 7.26
C LEU A 118 15.33 -1.49 7.39
N TRP A 119 14.43 -0.82 6.64
CA TRP A 119 13.01 -1.13 6.63
C TRP A 119 12.74 -2.50 6.02
N GLY A 120 13.56 -2.90 5.04
CA GLY A 120 13.48 -4.22 4.42
C GLY A 120 13.68 -5.37 5.39
N LEU A 121 14.32 -5.14 6.55
CA LEU A 121 14.44 -6.16 7.60
C LEU A 121 13.11 -6.55 8.21
N LEU A 122 12.09 -5.70 8.10
CA LEU A 122 10.72 -5.99 8.56
C LEU A 122 9.95 -6.86 7.57
N LEU A 123 10.48 -7.05 6.38
CA LEU A 123 9.92 -7.91 5.35
C LEU A 123 10.71 -9.22 5.33
N ALA A 124 10.00 -10.36 5.32
CA ALA A 124 10.65 -11.66 5.24
C ALA A 124 11.58 -11.73 4.02
N SER A 125 12.76 -12.32 4.18
CA SER A 125 13.81 -12.29 3.15
C SER A 125 13.36 -12.89 1.82
N ASP A 126 12.48 -13.89 1.85
CA ASP A 126 11.96 -14.55 0.66
C ASP A 126 11.10 -13.62 -0.21
N TYR A 127 10.57 -12.54 0.38
CA TYR A 127 9.74 -11.57 -0.32
C TYR A 127 10.49 -10.32 -0.77
N ARG A 128 11.77 -10.17 -0.42
CA ARG A 128 12.54 -8.96 -0.75
C ARG A 128 13.00 -8.97 -2.20
N ALA A 129 12.60 -7.95 -2.95
CA ALA A 129 13.17 -7.69 -4.26
C ALA A 129 14.60 -7.16 -4.10
N ARG A 130 15.49 -7.50 -5.04
CA ARG A 130 16.83 -6.93 -5.09
C ARG A 130 16.77 -5.63 -5.89
N VAL A 131 17.00 -4.52 -5.20
CA VAL A 131 16.94 -3.19 -5.80
C VAL A 131 18.29 -2.50 -5.63
N PRO A 132 19.03 -2.25 -6.72
CA PRO A 132 20.40 -1.71 -6.63
C PRO A 132 20.48 -0.39 -5.87
N GLU A 133 19.51 0.49 -6.00
CA GLU A 133 19.50 1.76 -5.27
C GLU A 133 19.42 1.56 -3.77
N VAL A 134 18.62 0.58 -3.32
CA VAL A 134 18.46 0.24 -1.90
C VAL A 134 19.77 -0.32 -1.36
N GLU A 135 20.41 -1.23 -2.09
CA GLU A 135 21.68 -1.83 -1.70
C GLU A 135 22.78 -0.78 -1.61
N ARG A 136 22.84 0.18 -2.55
CA ARG A 136 23.83 1.26 -2.55
C ARG A 136 23.67 2.21 -1.37
N ARG A 137 22.44 2.62 -1.05
CA ARG A 137 22.17 3.51 0.10
C ARG A 137 22.65 2.90 1.41
N SER A 138 22.52 1.60 1.53
CA SER A 138 22.90 0.88 2.74
C SER A 138 24.38 0.66 2.89
N ALA A 139 25.14 0.70 1.78
CA ALA A 139 26.59 0.58 1.77
C ALA A 139 27.28 1.92 2.03
N ALA A 140 26.56 3.03 1.98
CA ALA A 140 27.13 4.35 2.26
C ALA A 140 27.47 4.48 3.75
N PRO A 141 28.65 5.04 4.10
CA PRO A 141 29.04 5.25 5.49
C PRO A 141 28.22 6.33 6.17
#